data_b4f16a6ad6cdaf6527f401216dce1e21
#
_entry.id   b4f16a6ad6cdaf6527f401216dce1e21
#
_cell.length_a   1.000
_cell.length_b   1.000
_cell.length_c   1.000
_cell.angle_alpha   90.00
_cell.angle_beta   90.00
_cell.angle_gamma   90.00
#
_symmetry.space_group_name_H-M   'P 1'
#
loop_
_entity.id
_entity.type
_entity.pdbx_description
1 polymer ?
#
loop_
_entity_poly.entity_id
_entity_poly.type
_entity_poly.pdbx_seq_one_letter_code
_entity_poly.pdbx_strand_id
1 'polypeptide(L)'
;FYPPFDGIPELKSAGRNFVKAFLDLDVENKHIIPTCGSLQGGYISQALAGNMHKNRKTILYLDPTFPVTRYQAKFLGLKAIGIDLYNYRGNKLIEEIKKHVANGKIGGILWSSPNNPSWSCLNELELKQIAEICDMNDILAIEDLAYIGMDFRKDYSVPFCKPFIPTIGKFGENWITLISASKAFSFPGPRCAISIISPHINEKKYANLKDFCEREQFGHAFSLGGLYVTTSGTSHTAQYALAKM
;
A
#
# COMPACT_ATOMS: atom_id res chain seq x y z
N PHE A 1 -12.78 26.69 6.71
CA PHE A 1 -12.23 26.45 5.36
C PHE A 1 -11.82 24.98 5.25
N TYR A 2 -12.39 24.24 4.27
CA TYR A 2 -11.99 22.86 4.03
C TYR A 2 -10.67 22.81 3.24
N PRO A 3 -9.69 21.99 3.66
CA PRO A 3 -8.50 21.74 2.84
C PRO A 3 -8.85 20.89 1.61
N PRO A 4 -7.92 20.77 0.65
CA PRO A 4 -8.06 19.76 -0.40
C PRO A 4 -8.25 18.38 0.24
N PHE A 5 -9.31 17.65 -0.13
CA PHE A 5 -9.63 16.35 0.48
C PHE A 5 -8.54 15.29 0.21
N ASP A 6 -7.84 15.43 -0.90
CA ASP A 6 -6.75 14.53 -1.31
C ASP A 6 -5.38 14.91 -0.70
N GLY A 7 -5.37 15.90 0.22
CA GLY A 7 -4.22 16.29 1.01
C GLY A 7 -3.63 17.65 0.71
N ILE A 8 -2.98 18.24 1.72
CA ILE A 8 -2.31 19.54 1.60
C ILE A 8 -1.01 19.42 0.80
N PRO A 9 -0.65 20.46 0.01
CA PRO A 9 0.58 20.45 -0.80
C PRO A 9 1.85 20.20 0.02
N GLU A 10 1.91 20.72 1.24
CA GLU A 10 3.06 20.60 2.14
C GLU A 10 3.34 19.14 2.51
N LEU A 11 2.31 18.38 2.89
CA LEU A 11 2.48 16.96 3.25
C LEU A 11 2.79 16.12 2.01
N LYS A 12 2.15 16.41 0.87
CA LYS A 12 2.47 15.72 -0.40
C LYS A 12 3.94 15.93 -0.78
N SER A 13 4.44 17.17 -0.68
CA SER A 13 5.84 17.48 -0.99
C SER A 13 6.81 16.84 0.00
N ALA A 14 6.50 16.88 1.31
CA ALA A 14 7.31 16.21 2.33
C ALA A 14 7.32 14.69 2.12
N GLY A 15 6.16 14.08 1.85
CA GLY A 15 6.04 12.65 1.56
C GLY A 15 6.83 12.24 0.31
N ARG A 16 6.77 13.03 -0.78
CA ARG A 16 7.58 12.79 -1.98
C ARG A 16 9.08 12.82 -1.66
N ASN A 17 9.53 13.81 -0.90
CA ASN A 17 10.93 13.92 -0.51
C ASN A 17 11.36 12.76 0.38
N PHE A 18 10.51 12.35 1.34
CA PHE A 18 10.77 11.21 2.21
C PHE A 18 10.91 9.90 1.43
N VAL A 19 10.00 9.60 0.51
CA VAL A 19 10.08 8.36 -0.27
C VAL A 19 11.25 8.38 -1.26
N LYS A 20 11.64 9.55 -1.79
CA LYS A 20 12.87 9.66 -2.57
C LYS A 20 14.12 9.45 -1.71
N ALA A 21 14.15 10.04 -0.52
CA ALA A 21 15.30 9.97 0.38
C ALA A 21 15.59 8.55 0.91
N PHE A 22 14.55 7.77 1.26
CA PHE A 22 14.71 6.50 1.96
C PHE A 22 14.33 5.27 1.15
N LEU A 23 13.46 5.41 0.15
CA LEU A 23 13.01 4.32 -0.71
C LEU A 23 13.56 4.43 -2.13
N ASP A 24 14.16 5.57 -2.49
CA ASP A 24 14.61 5.93 -3.84
C ASP A 24 13.51 5.76 -4.91
N LEU A 25 12.28 6.16 -4.56
CA LEU A 25 11.14 6.18 -5.47
C LEU A 25 10.95 7.56 -6.10
N ASP A 26 10.72 7.58 -7.40
CA ASP A 26 10.37 8.78 -8.15
C ASP A 26 8.85 8.85 -8.33
N VAL A 27 8.20 9.70 -7.54
CA VAL A 27 6.75 9.94 -7.58
C VAL A 27 6.47 11.44 -7.58
N GLU A 28 5.30 11.83 -8.07
CA GLU A 28 4.82 13.21 -8.02
C GLU A 28 3.89 13.42 -6.82
N ASN A 29 3.61 14.68 -6.48
CA ASN A 29 2.69 15.02 -5.38
C ASN A 29 1.28 14.40 -5.56
N LYS A 30 0.81 14.24 -6.80
CA LYS A 30 -0.49 13.62 -7.08
C LYS A 30 -0.57 12.15 -6.70
N HIS A 31 0.57 11.46 -6.58
CA HIS A 31 0.65 10.05 -6.19
C HIS A 31 0.69 9.86 -4.66
N ILE A 32 0.80 10.95 -3.89
CA ILE A 32 0.83 10.94 -2.42
C ILE A 32 -0.54 11.35 -1.90
N ILE A 33 -1.26 10.41 -1.29
CA ILE A 33 -2.60 10.65 -0.74
C ILE A 33 -2.58 10.43 0.77
N PRO A 34 -2.77 11.49 1.58
CA PRO A 34 -2.93 11.36 3.03
C PRO A 34 -4.18 10.55 3.38
N THR A 35 -4.04 9.65 4.36
CA THR A 35 -5.12 8.81 4.86
C THR A 35 -5.18 8.81 6.39
N CYS A 36 -6.34 8.47 6.98
CA CYS A 36 -6.53 8.37 8.43
C CYS A 36 -5.83 7.11 8.99
N GLY A 37 -4.49 7.12 8.97
CA GLY A 37 -3.63 5.99 9.24
C GLY A 37 -3.56 5.01 8.06
N SER A 38 -2.54 4.13 8.06
CA SER A 38 -2.39 3.10 7.02
C SER A 38 -3.58 2.13 6.97
N LEU A 39 -4.35 2.00 8.06
CA LEU A 39 -5.56 1.18 8.07
C LEU A 39 -6.63 1.67 7.09
N GLN A 40 -6.84 2.98 6.96
CA GLN A 40 -7.76 3.49 5.94
C GLN A 40 -7.19 3.29 4.53
N GLY A 41 -5.90 3.59 4.33
CA GLY A 41 -5.23 3.32 3.05
C GLY A 41 -5.34 1.85 2.63
N GLY A 42 -5.11 0.93 3.56
CA GLY A 42 -5.25 -0.50 3.33
C GLY A 42 -6.69 -0.94 3.06
N TYR A 43 -7.67 -0.35 3.77
CA TYR A 43 -9.10 -0.60 3.51
C TYR A 43 -9.50 -0.21 2.09
N ILE A 44 -9.14 1.00 1.67
CA ILE A 44 -9.43 1.51 0.33
C ILE A 44 -8.71 0.67 -0.73
N SER A 45 -7.44 0.34 -0.51
CA SER A 45 -6.64 -0.49 -1.44
C SER A 45 -7.27 -1.86 -1.64
N GLN A 46 -7.74 -2.52 -0.57
CA GLN A 46 -8.43 -3.80 -0.65
C GLN A 46 -9.78 -3.68 -1.37
N ALA A 47 -10.55 -2.62 -1.08
CA ALA A 47 -11.82 -2.38 -1.74
C ALA A 47 -11.62 -2.23 -3.26
N LEU A 48 -10.63 -1.45 -3.69
CA LEU A 48 -10.33 -1.28 -5.11
C LEU A 48 -9.80 -2.57 -5.73
N ALA A 49 -8.82 -3.24 -5.10
CA ALA A 49 -8.28 -4.51 -5.57
C ALA A 49 -9.36 -5.57 -5.80
N GLY A 50 -10.34 -5.65 -4.89
CA GLY A 50 -11.47 -6.56 -5.02
C GLY A 50 -12.52 -6.12 -6.05
N ASN A 51 -12.46 -4.90 -6.58
CA ASN A 51 -13.44 -4.36 -7.51
C ASN A 51 -12.86 -3.86 -8.86
N MET A 52 -11.55 -3.88 -9.05
CA MET A 52 -10.93 -3.60 -10.36
C MET A 52 -11.43 -4.57 -11.42
N HIS A 53 -11.61 -5.83 -11.06
CA HIS A 53 -12.08 -6.90 -11.93
C HIS A 53 -13.33 -7.57 -11.37
N LYS A 54 -14.30 -7.85 -12.20
CA LYS A 54 -15.61 -8.39 -11.81
C LYS A 54 -15.51 -9.68 -10.99
N ASN A 55 -14.58 -10.55 -11.33
CA ASN A 55 -14.48 -11.91 -10.76
C ASN A 55 -13.29 -12.09 -9.79
N ARG A 56 -12.56 -11.04 -9.41
CA ARG A 56 -11.36 -11.13 -8.56
C ARG A 56 -11.64 -10.60 -7.16
N LYS A 57 -12.41 -11.36 -6.39
CA LYS A 57 -12.88 -10.98 -5.04
C LYS A 57 -12.05 -11.59 -3.91
N THR A 58 -10.76 -11.91 -4.17
CA THR A 58 -9.88 -12.52 -3.16
C THR A 58 -8.65 -11.65 -2.93
N ILE A 59 -8.33 -11.39 -1.67
CA ILE A 59 -7.06 -10.82 -1.24
C ILE A 59 -6.18 -11.94 -0.69
N LEU A 60 -4.97 -12.05 -1.23
CA LEU A 60 -3.94 -12.97 -0.77
C LEU A 60 -3.04 -12.24 0.24
N TYR A 61 -2.93 -12.78 1.43
CA TYR A 61 -2.07 -12.24 2.49
C TYR A 61 -0.79 -13.04 2.61
N LEU A 62 0.33 -12.34 2.79
CA LEU A 62 1.57 -12.97 3.19
C LEU A 62 1.65 -12.94 4.73
N ASP A 63 1.26 -14.05 5.35
CA ASP A 63 1.07 -14.17 6.79
C ASP A 63 2.36 -14.42 7.57
N PRO A 64 2.37 -14.10 8.87
CA PRO A 64 1.28 -13.51 9.63
C PRO A 64 1.01 -12.06 9.21
N THR A 65 -0.25 -11.63 9.26
CA THR A 65 -0.62 -10.23 9.00
C THR A 65 -1.34 -9.65 10.21
N PHE A 66 -1.37 -8.31 10.29
CA PHE A 66 -2.15 -7.63 11.32
C PHE A 66 -3.63 -8.00 11.16
N PRO A 67 -4.29 -8.63 12.18
CA PRO A 67 -5.60 -9.28 12.01
C PRO A 67 -6.70 -8.35 11.48
N VAL A 68 -6.61 -7.05 11.80
CA VAL A 68 -7.62 -6.06 11.39
C VAL A 68 -7.74 -5.96 9.87
N THR A 69 -6.67 -6.15 9.12
CA THR A 69 -6.71 -6.09 7.65
C THR A 69 -7.58 -7.20 7.06
N ARG A 70 -7.60 -8.38 7.69
CA ARG A 70 -8.49 -9.49 7.29
C ARG A 70 -9.96 -9.22 7.66
N TYR A 71 -10.21 -8.54 8.80
CA TYR A 71 -11.56 -8.09 9.14
C TYR A 71 -12.07 -7.05 8.14
N GLN A 72 -11.19 -6.16 7.65
CA GLN A 72 -11.54 -5.23 6.58
C GLN A 72 -11.96 -5.96 5.30
N ALA A 73 -11.18 -6.96 4.85
CA ALA A 73 -11.55 -7.76 3.68
C ALA A 73 -12.93 -8.42 3.86
N LYS A 74 -13.17 -9.03 5.04
CA LYS A 74 -14.45 -9.65 5.36
C LYS A 74 -15.60 -8.63 5.35
N PHE A 75 -15.39 -7.46 5.93
CA PHE A 75 -16.39 -6.38 5.93
C PHE A 75 -16.70 -5.88 4.51
N LEU A 76 -15.72 -5.89 3.61
CA LEU A 76 -15.87 -5.58 2.19
C LEU A 76 -16.49 -6.72 1.35
N GLY A 77 -16.86 -7.83 1.96
CA GLY A 77 -17.37 -9.00 1.24
C GLY A 77 -16.31 -9.73 0.40
N LEU A 78 -15.03 -9.50 0.70
CA LEU A 78 -13.91 -10.13 0.00
C LEU A 78 -13.47 -11.41 0.71
N LYS A 79 -13.00 -12.39 -0.08
CA LYS A 79 -12.36 -13.60 0.45
C LYS A 79 -10.92 -13.26 0.85
N ALA A 80 -10.52 -13.71 2.04
CA ALA A 80 -9.15 -13.59 2.55
C ALA A 80 -8.51 -14.97 2.61
N ILE A 81 -7.39 -15.15 1.92
CA ILE A 81 -6.55 -16.36 1.99
C ILE A 81 -5.12 -15.96 2.36
N GLY A 82 -4.30 -16.89 2.83
CA GLY A 82 -2.94 -16.55 3.28
C GLY A 82 -1.91 -17.60 2.91
N ILE A 83 -0.67 -17.13 2.78
CA ILE A 83 0.54 -17.93 2.67
C ILE A 83 1.40 -17.63 3.89
N ASP A 84 1.75 -18.65 4.67
CA ASP A 84 2.56 -18.51 5.87
C ASP A 84 4.03 -18.28 5.52
N LEU A 85 4.57 -17.11 5.78
CA LEU A 85 5.97 -16.74 5.54
C LEU A 85 6.97 -17.53 6.40
N TYR A 86 6.53 -18.22 7.45
CA TYR A 86 7.38 -19.13 8.21
C TYR A 86 7.76 -20.35 7.36
N ASN A 87 6.80 -20.88 6.60
CA ASN A 87 6.99 -22.09 5.79
C ASN A 87 7.44 -21.79 4.35
N TYR A 88 7.16 -20.58 3.86
CA TYR A 88 7.36 -20.19 2.46
C TYR A 88 8.21 -18.94 2.36
N ARG A 89 9.45 -19.08 1.88
CA ARG A 89 10.37 -17.97 1.58
C ARG A 89 11.13 -18.25 0.28
N GLY A 90 11.64 -17.20 -0.34
CA GLY A 90 12.36 -17.28 -1.61
C GLY A 90 11.51 -17.97 -2.69
N ASN A 91 12.12 -18.89 -3.43
CA ASN A 91 11.43 -19.58 -4.55
C ASN A 91 10.16 -20.32 -4.12
N LYS A 92 10.13 -20.90 -2.90
CA LYS A 92 8.93 -21.58 -2.39
C LYS A 92 7.76 -20.62 -2.23
N LEU A 93 8.01 -19.38 -1.76
CA LEU A 93 7.00 -18.34 -1.65
C LEU A 93 6.43 -18.00 -3.04
N ILE A 94 7.32 -17.81 -4.00
CA ILE A 94 6.93 -17.41 -5.36
C ILE A 94 6.12 -18.52 -6.05
N GLU A 95 6.51 -19.78 -5.90
CA GLU A 95 5.75 -20.92 -6.43
C GLU A 95 4.35 -21.01 -5.81
N GLU A 96 4.24 -20.76 -4.49
CA GLU A 96 2.96 -20.80 -3.80
C GLU A 96 2.05 -19.64 -4.21
N ILE A 97 2.60 -18.42 -4.36
CA ILE A 97 1.86 -17.28 -4.92
C ILE A 97 1.33 -17.61 -6.31
N LYS A 98 2.17 -18.16 -7.20
CA LYS A 98 1.78 -18.55 -8.57
C LYS A 98 0.61 -19.56 -8.57
N LYS A 99 0.61 -20.55 -7.68
CA LYS A 99 -0.51 -21.51 -7.55
C LYS A 99 -1.83 -20.81 -7.19
N HIS A 100 -1.78 -19.86 -6.25
CA HIS A 100 -2.98 -19.10 -5.87
C HIS A 100 -3.46 -18.17 -7.00
N VAL A 101 -2.53 -17.52 -7.70
CA VAL A 101 -2.82 -16.59 -8.81
C VAL A 101 -3.41 -17.33 -10.01
N ALA A 102 -2.98 -18.56 -10.29
CA ALA A 102 -3.42 -19.36 -11.43
C ALA A 102 -4.95 -19.58 -11.48
N ASN A 103 -5.67 -19.48 -10.34
CA ASN A 103 -7.12 -19.61 -10.33
C ASN A 103 -7.89 -18.37 -10.84
N GLY A 104 -7.18 -17.27 -11.14
CA GLY A 104 -7.72 -16.03 -11.71
C GLY A 104 -8.65 -15.23 -10.77
N LYS A 105 -8.67 -15.51 -9.45
CA LYS A 105 -9.57 -14.86 -8.49
C LYS A 105 -8.90 -13.83 -7.58
N ILE A 106 -7.57 -13.72 -7.64
CA ILE A 106 -6.81 -12.78 -6.81
C ILE A 106 -6.92 -11.37 -7.40
N GLY A 107 -7.42 -10.42 -6.61
CA GLY A 107 -7.45 -8.99 -6.93
C GLY A 107 -6.26 -8.24 -6.35
N GLY A 108 -5.78 -8.63 -5.17
CA GLY A 108 -4.63 -8.01 -4.52
C GLY A 108 -3.82 -8.99 -3.69
N ILE A 109 -2.53 -8.66 -3.49
CA ILE A 109 -1.62 -9.32 -2.55
C ILE A 109 -1.22 -8.30 -1.50
N LEU A 110 -1.38 -8.62 -0.19
CA LEU A 110 -1.13 -7.71 0.92
C LEU A 110 -0.12 -8.29 1.90
N TRP A 111 0.84 -7.47 2.31
CA TRP A 111 1.81 -7.79 3.38
C TRP A 111 2.26 -6.53 4.11
N SER A 112 2.91 -6.70 5.26
CA SER A 112 3.66 -5.64 5.93
C SER A 112 5.16 -5.94 6.00
N SER A 113 6.00 -4.89 5.94
CA SER A 113 7.47 -5.02 5.98
C SER A 113 8.08 -3.80 6.69
N PRO A 114 8.76 -3.94 7.84
CA PRO A 114 8.79 -5.13 8.70
C PRO A 114 7.41 -5.62 9.09
N ASN A 115 7.28 -6.93 9.21
CA ASN A 115 6.01 -7.58 9.47
C ASN A 115 5.58 -7.47 10.94
N ASN A 116 4.31 -7.31 11.21
CA ASN A 116 3.71 -7.43 12.54
C ASN A 116 2.82 -8.69 12.58
N PRO A 117 3.14 -9.71 13.42
CA PRO A 117 4.05 -9.67 14.57
C PRO A 117 5.43 -10.32 14.35
N SER A 118 5.69 -10.94 13.18
CA SER A 118 6.90 -11.78 13.00
C SER A 118 8.20 -11.01 12.83
N TRP A 119 8.15 -9.71 12.59
CA TRP A 119 9.28 -8.84 12.25
C TRP A 119 10.04 -9.25 10.98
N SER A 120 9.52 -10.20 10.21
CA SER A 120 10.13 -10.62 8.96
C SER A 120 9.99 -9.53 7.88
N CYS A 121 11.02 -9.42 7.04
CA CYS A 121 11.02 -8.53 5.88
C CYS A 121 11.22 -9.38 4.62
N LEU A 122 10.57 -9.02 3.55
CA LEU A 122 10.85 -9.55 2.23
C LEU A 122 12.20 -8.99 1.74
N ASN A 123 12.96 -9.81 1.02
CA ASN A 123 14.18 -9.35 0.37
C ASN A 123 13.88 -8.81 -1.04
N GLU A 124 14.86 -8.14 -1.65
CA GLU A 124 14.69 -7.51 -2.97
C GLU A 124 14.33 -8.51 -4.07
N LEU A 125 14.86 -9.75 -4.00
CA LEU A 125 14.52 -10.78 -4.99
C LEU A 125 13.08 -11.26 -4.85
N GLU A 126 12.60 -11.47 -3.61
CA GLU A 126 11.19 -11.80 -3.35
C GLU A 126 10.28 -10.68 -3.83
N LEU A 127 10.59 -9.41 -3.51
CA LEU A 127 9.82 -8.23 -3.94
C LEU A 127 9.78 -8.11 -5.47
N LYS A 128 10.91 -8.31 -6.15
CA LYS A 128 10.99 -8.27 -7.61
C LYS A 128 10.09 -9.34 -8.25
N GLN A 129 10.16 -10.57 -7.76
CA GLN A 129 9.37 -11.67 -8.30
C GLN A 129 7.86 -11.51 -7.99
N ILE A 130 7.51 -10.95 -6.84
CA ILE A 130 6.11 -10.60 -6.52
C ILE A 130 5.62 -9.49 -7.46
N ALA A 131 6.44 -8.47 -7.71
CA ALA A 131 6.12 -7.39 -8.64
C ALA A 131 5.84 -7.92 -10.05
N GLU A 132 6.72 -8.78 -10.58
CA GLU A 132 6.54 -9.42 -11.88
C GLU A 132 5.21 -10.19 -11.96
N ILE A 133 4.85 -10.95 -10.90
CA ILE A 133 3.57 -11.67 -10.86
C ILE A 133 2.39 -10.69 -10.85
N CYS A 134 2.46 -9.62 -10.06
CA CYS A 134 1.41 -8.62 -9.97
C CYS A 134 1.19 -7.91 -11.32
N ASP A 135 2.27 -7.49 -11.97
CA ASP A 135 2.21 -6.79 -13.26
C ASP A 135 1.68 -7.69 -14.38
N MET A 136 2.19 -8.92 -14.49
CA MET A 136 1.76 -9.88 -15.51
C MET A 136 0.29 -10.30 -15.38
N ASN A 137 -0.26 -10.29 -14.17
CA ASN A 137 -1.62 -10.75 -13.90
C ASN A 137 -2.60 -9.61 -13.59
N ASP A 138 -2.17 -8.35 -13.67
CA ASP A 138 -2.97 -7.19 -13.29
C ASP A 138 -3.58 -7.32 -11.89
N ILE A 139 -2.71 -7.61 -10.90
CA ILE A 139 -3.01 -7.76 -9.49
C ILE A 139 -2.41 -6.57 -8.75
N LEU A 140 -3.14 -6.01 -7.77
CA LEU A 140 -2.62 -4.91 -6.95
C LEU A 140 -1.72 -5.45 -5.83
N ALA A 141 -0.46 -5.04 -5.81
CA ALA A 141 0.44 -5.24 -4.67
C ALA A 141 0.16 -4.15 -3.62
N ILE A 142 -0.13 -4.55 -2.37
CA ILE A 142 -0.43 -3.64 -1.25
C ILE A 142 0.62 -3.87 -0.18
N GLU A 143 1.59 -2.95 -0.10
CA GLU A 143 2.70 -3.01 0.85
C GLU A 143 2.47 -2.07 2.01
N ASP A 144 2.30 -2.60 3.23
CA ASP A 144 2.16 -1.79 4.44
C ASP A 144 3.51 -1.62 5.13
N LEU A 145 4.10 -0.44 5.01
CA LEU A 145 5.33 -0.01 5.67
C LEU A 145 5.05 0.73 6.99
N ALA A 146 4.07 0.28 7.78
CA ALA A 146 3.76 0.90 9.08
C ALA A 146 4.98 0.96 10.01
N TYR A 147 5.93 0.05 9.86
CA TYR A 147 7.18 -0.04 10.64
C TYR A 147 8.41 0.39 9.82
N ILE A 148 8.24 1.27 8.84
CA ILE A 148 9.34 1.82 8.05
C ILE A 148 10.43 2.40 8.96
N GLY A 149 11.70 2.17 8.59
CA GLY A 149 12.85 2.59 9.40
C GLY A 149 13.18 1.67 10.59
N MET A 150 12.39 0.61 10.82
CA MET A 150 12.61 -0.35 11.91
C MET A 150 13.14 -1.71 11.43
N ASP A 151 13.71 -1.77 10.23
CA ASP A 151 14.51 -2.91 9.76
C ASP A 151 15.97 -2.68 10.15
N PHE A 152 16.44 -3.40 11.17
CA PHE A 152 17.78 -3.24 11.72
C PHE A 152 18.82 -4.18 11.09
N ARG A 153 18.50 -4.85 9.98
CA ARG A 153 19.45 -5.73 9.26
C ARG A 153 20.54 -4.95 8.54
N LYS A 154 20.27 -3.67 8.18
CA LYS A 154 21.22 -2.72 7.58
C LYS A 154 20.98 -1.33 8.15
N ASP A 155 21.93 -0.45 7.98
CA ASP A 155 21.74 0.98 8.26
C ASP A 155 21.04 1.66 7.05
N TYR A 156 19.79 2.03 7.24
CA TYR A 156 18.96 2.76 6.28
C TYR A 156 18.74 4.22 6.69
N SER A 157 19.50 4.73 7.67
CA SER A 157 19.26 6.05 8.27
C SER A 157 19.75 7.22 7.43
N VAL A 158 20.63 6.98 6.45
CA VAL A 158 21.24 8.05 5.64
C VAL A 158 20.37 8.36 4.43
N PRO A 159 19.72 9.56 4.38
CA PRO A 159 18.86 9.92 3.28
C PRO A 159 19.63 10.05 1.96
N PHE A 160 18.99 9.70 0.84
CA PHE A 160 19.55 9.76 -0.53
C PHE A 160 20.78 8.90 -0.78
N CYS A 161 21.09 7.98 0.14
CA CYS A 161 22.25 7.11 0.05
C CYS A 161 21.86 5.63 0.16
N LYS A 162 22.58 4.76 -0.56
CA LYS A 162 22.44 3.30 -0.40
C LYS A 162 23.01 2.86 0.95
N PRO A 163 22.44 1.80 1.57
CA PRO A 163 21.31 1.04 1.07
C PRO A 163 19.98 1.76 1.29
N PHE A 164 19.06 1.65 0.33
CA PHE A 164 17.68 2.10 0.49
C PHE A 164 16.79 1.02 1.13
N ILE A 165 15.73 1.42 1.80
CA ILE A 165 14.74 0.49 2.36
C ILE A 165 14.09 -0.28 1.21
N PRO A 166 14.10 -1.63 1.24
CA PRO A 166 13.49 -2.44 0.19
C PRO A 166 11.99 -2.19 0.11
N THR A 167 11.47 -1.97 -1.10
CA THR A 167 10.05 -1.77 -1.37
C THR A 167 9.67 -2.33 -2.74
N ILE A 168 8.43 -2.78 -2.86
CA ILE A 168 7.85 -3.26 -4.12
C ILE A 168 7.93 -2.21 -5.23
N GLY A 169 7.84 -0.94 -4.88
CA GLY A 169 7.86 0.19 -5.81
C GLY A 169 9.12 0.31 -6.66
N LYS A 170 10.20 -0.36 -6.29
CA LYS A 170 11.44 -0.41 -7.09
C LYS A 170 11.36 -1.39 -8.26
N PHE A 171 10.39 -2.31 -8.28
CA PHE A 171 10.45 -3.48 -9.15
C PHE A 171 9.22 -3.67 -10.04
N GLY A 172 8.12 -2.97 -9.78
CA GLY A 172 6.87 -3.16 -10.50
C GLY A 172 6.08 -1.89 -10.76
N GLU A 173 4.93 -2.05 -11.40
CA GLU A 173 4.04 -0.97 -11.80
C GLU A 173 2.69 -1.01 -11.07
N ASN A 174 2.20 -2.19 -10.67
CA ASN A 174 0.89 -2.37 -10.04
C ASN A 174 0.99 -2.41 -8.51
N TRP A 175 1.32 -1.28 -7.86
CA TRP A 175 1.52 -1.26 -6.42
C TRP A 175 0.94 -0.02 -5.73
N ILE A 176 0.63 -0.20 -4.44
CA ILE A 176 0.42 0.85 -3.45
C ILE A 176 1.30 0.54 -2.24
N THR A 177 1.99 1.55 -1.75
CA THR A 177 2.76 1.49 -0.51
C THR A 177 2.15 2.43 0.53
N LEU A 178 1.97 1.93 1.77
CA LEU A 178 1.35 2.66 2.88
C LEU A 178 2.41 3.01 3.92
N ILE A 179 2.62 4.29 4.20
CA ILE A 179 3.57 4.76 5.23
C ILE A 179 2.79 5.41 6.37
N SER A 180 2.84 4.79 7.54
CA SER A 180 2.13 5.27 8.73
C SER A 180 3.00 6.18 9.59
N ALA A 181 2.45 7.31 10.03
CA ALA A 181 3.11 8.14 11.04
C ALA A 181 3.07 7.52 12.45
N SER A 182 2.24 6.51 12.67
CA SER A 182 1.96 5.96 14.01
C SER A 182 3.19 5.36 14.70
N LYS A 183 4.15 4.79 13.93
CA LYS A 183 5.33 4.10 14.47
C LYS A 183 6.60 4.90 14.20
N ALA A 184 6.99 5.06 12.94
CA ALA A 184 8.23 5.74 12.56
C ALA A 184 8.35 7.17 13.11
N PHE A 185 7.24 7.88 13.23
CA PHE A 185 7.20 9.25 13.74
C PHE A 185 6.59 9.37 15.14
N SER A 186 6.34 8.26 15.84
CA SER A 186 5.69 8.23 17.16
C SER A 186 4.42 9.09 17.24
N PHE A 187 3.63 9.12 16.17
CA PHE A 187 2.47 10.00 15.97
C PHE A 187 1.16 9.21 15.76
N PRO A 188 0.79 8.31 16.71
CA PRO A 188 -0.36 7.43 16.51
C PRO A 188 -1.72 8.11 16.71
N GLY A 189 -1.82 9.06 17.64
CA GLY A 189 -3.08 9.71 18.03
C GLY A 189 -3.75 10.48 16.89
N PRO A 190 -3.04 11.32 16.13
CA PRO A 190 -3.62 12.15 15.07
C PRO A 190 -4.14 11.38 13.85
N ARG A 191 -3.89 10.08 13.76
CA ARG A 191 -4.39 9.22 12.68
C ARG A 191 -3.99 9.71 11.29
N CYS A 192 -2.69 9.89 11.05
CA CYS A 192 -2.16 10.34 9.77
C CYS A 192 -1.20 9.32 9.17
N ALA A 193 -1.32 9.09 7.88
CA ALA A 193 -0.45 8.25 7.06
C ALA A 193 -0.45 8.82 5.63
N ILE A 194 0.47 8.35 4.80
CA ILE A 194 0.43 8.59 3.35
C ILE A 194 0.31 7.25 2.63
N SER A 195 -0.58 7.22 1.63
CA SER A 195 -0.67 6.15 0.64
C SER A 195 0.03 6.64 -0.61
N ILE A 196 1.01 5.89 -1.08
CA ILE A 196 1.75 6.19 -2.31
C ILE A 196 1.23 5.24 -3.38
N ILE A 197 0.61 5.81 -4.41
CA ILE A 197 0.07 5.06 -5.55
C ILE A 197 1.10 5.10 -6.67
N SER A 198 1.42 3.96 -7.27
CA SER A 198 2.38 3.94 -8.38
C SER A 198 1.92 4.86 -9.51
N PRO A 199 2.84 5.54 -10.21
CA PRO A 199 2.47 6.40 -11.35
C PRO A 199 1.63 5.67 -12.40
N HIS A 200 1.97 4.41 -12.69
CA HIS A 200 1.25 3.60 -13.67
C HIS A 200 -0.18 3.30 -13.21
N ILE A 201 -0.36 2.72 -12.02
CA ILE A 201 -1.69 2.33 -11.53
C ILE A 201 -2.59 3.55 -11.29
N ASN A 202 -2.02 4.70 -10.91
CA ASN A 202 -2.76 5.94 -10.67
C ASN A 202 -3.56 6.37 -11.90
N GLU A 203 -2.97 6.25 -13.08
CA GLU A 203 -3.59 6.67 -14.35
C GLU A 203 -4.42 5.55 -14.99
N LYS A 204 -4.24 4.31 -14.55
CA LYS A 204 -4.88 3.14 -15.16
C LYS A 204 -6.39 3.16 -14.93
N LYS A 205 -7.14 2.78 -15.97
CA LYS A 205 -8.60 2.74 -15.95
C LYS A 205 -9.09 1.31 -15.83
N TYR A 206 -10.08 1.12 -14.98
CA TYR A 206 -10.79 -0.13 -14.77
C TYR A 206 -12.30 0.12 -14.90
N ALA A 207 -12.91 -0.35 -15.97
CA ALA A 207 -14.33 -0.12 -16.24
C ALA A 207 -15.23 -0.54 -15.07
N ASN A 208 -14.86 -1.64 -14.38
CA ASN A 208 -15.65 -2.14 -13.25
C ASN A 208 -15.63 -1.21 -12.02
N LEU A 209 -14.64 -0.34 -11.88
CA LEU A 209 -14.62 0.65 -10.79
C LEU A 209 -15.70 1.72 -10.97
N LYS A 210 -16.14 1.99 -12.20
CA LYS A 210 -17.25 2.91 -12.46
C LYS A 210 -18.55 2.47 -11.77
N ASP A 211 -18.83 1.16 -11.79
CA ASP A 211 -20.00 0.60 -11.14
C ASP A 211 -19.88 0.61 -9.61
N PHE A 212 -18.64 0.58 -9.09
CA PHE A 212 -18.37 0.54 -7.66
C PHE A 212 -18.28 1.94 -7.02
N CYS A 213 -17.61 2.88 -7.69
CA CYS A 213 -17.34 4.21 -7.12
C CYS A 213 -17.47 5.37 -8.13
N GLU A 214 -18.17 5.17 -9.23
CA GLU A 214 -18.41 6.13 -10.31
C GLU A 214 -17.13 6.72 -10.95
N ARG A 215 -16.00 6.06 -10.78
CA ARG A 215 -14.70 6.47 -11.32
C ARG A 215 -13.99 5.28 -11.92
N GLU A 216 -13.53 5.42 -13.16
CA GLU A 216 -12.77 4.37 -13.85
C GLU A 216 -11.27 4.46 -13.53
N GLN A 217 -10.72 5.68 -13.44
CA GLN A 217 -9.31 5.90 -13.15
C GLN A 217 -9.00 5.56 -11.69
N PHE A 218 -8.02 4.71 -11.48
CA PHE A 218 -7.69 4.16 -10.17
C PHE A 218 -7.37 5.24 -9.12
N GLY A 219 -6.54 6.23 -9.45
CA GLY A 219 -6.20 7.32 -8.53
C GLY A 219 -7.43 8.15 -8.10
N HIS A 220 -8.36 8.39 -9.03
CA HIS A 220 -9.63 9.06 -8.70
C HIS A 220 -10.56 8.14 -7.88
N ALA A 221 -10.62 6.86 -8.20
CA ALA A 221 -11.36 5.89 -7.40
C ALA A 221 -10.83 5.80 -5.96
N PHE A 222 -9.50 5.86 -5.79
CA PHE A 222 -8.87 5.87 -4.46
C PHE A 222 -9.24 7.15 -3.68
N SER A 223 -9.06 8.33 -4.29
CA SER A 223 -9.24 9.61 -3.60
C SER A 223 -10.71 9.98 -3.41
N LEU A 224 -11.54 9.96 -4.47
CA LEU A 224 -12.96 10.29 -4.38
C LEU A 224 -13.80 9.11 -3.90
N GLY A 225 -13.64 7.94 -4.53
CA GLY A 225 -14.46 6.76 -4.25
C GLY A 225 -14.12 6.09 -2.91
N GLY A 226 -12.91 6.24 -2.44
CA GLY A 226 -12.45 5.67 -1.16
C GLY A 226 -12.30 6.70 -0.05
N LEU A 227 -11.33 7.61 -0.18
CA LEU A 227 -10.99 8.55 0.89
C LEU A 227 -12.10 9.55 1.17
N TYR A 228 -12.60 10.25 0.15
CA TYR A 228 -13.62 11.28 0.35
C TYR A 228 -14.92 10.69 0.91
N VAL A 229 -15.38 9.57 0.37
CA VAL A 229 -16.62 8.91 0.80
C VAL A 229 -16.55 8.43 2.26
N THR A 230 -15.36 8.05 2.74
CA THR A 230 -15.23 7.52 4.11
C THR A 230 -14.98 8.59 5.17
N THR A 231 -14.22 9.64 4.86
CA THR A 231 -13.78 10.63 5.85
C THR A 231 -13.74 12.07 5.37
N SER A 232 -14.10 12.34 4.11
CA SER A 232 -13.93 13.68 3.48
C SER A 232 -12.48 14.18 3.48
N GLY A 233 -11.51 13.32 3.68
CA GLY A 233 -10.09 13.63 3.79
C GLY A 233 -9.50 13.39 5.18
N THR A 234 -8.22 13.66 5.33
CA THR A 234 -7.47 13.46 6.58
C THR A 234 -7.38 14.77 7.36
N SER A 235 -7.34 14.70 8.70
CA SER A 235 -7.22 15.86 9.58
C SER A 235 -6.15 16.85 9.11
N HIS A 236 -6.56 18.10 8.90
CA HIS A 236 -5.71 19.18 8.40
C HIS A 236 -4.53 19.47 9.34
N THR A 237 -4.81 19.56 10.64
CA THR A 237 -3.78 19.78 11.67
C THR A 237 -2.77 18.64 11.72
N ALA A 238 -3.24 17.39 11.60
CA ALA A 238 -2.36 16.22 11.55
C ALA A 238 -1.46 16.22 10.32
N GLN A 239 -1.96 16.67 9.18
CA GLN A 239 -1.17 16.77 7.96
C GLN A 239 -0.07 17.82 8.08
N TYR A 240 -0.36 19.02 8.60
CA TYR A 240 0.66 20.05 8.83
C TYR A 240 1.71 19.62 9.84
N ALA A 241 1.30 18.97 10.92
CA ALA A 241 2.23 18.44 11.91
C ALA A 241 3.18 17.41 11.28
N LEU A 242 2.65 16.42 10.55
CA LEU A 242 3.45 15.38 9.90
C LEU A 242 4.38 15.96 8.82
N ALA A 243 3.94 16.98 8.08
CA ALA A 243 4.75 17.62 7.05
C ALA A 243 6.01 18.33 7.59
N LYS A 244 6.04 18.63 8.90
CA LYS A 244 7.15 19.30 9.58
C LYS A 244 8.08 18.35 10.33
N MET A 245 7.69 17.11 10.51
CA MET A 245 8.53 16.04 11.08
C MET A 245 9.51 15.51 10.05
#